data_dff6a3d467ed2e1d2e7fc17297a7f290
#
_entry.id   dff6a3d467ed2e1d2e7fc17297a7f290
#
_cell.length_a   1.000
_cell.length_b   1.000
_cell.length_c   1.000
_cell.angle_alpha   90.00
_cell.angle_beta   90.00
_cell.angle_gamma   90.00
#
_symmetry.space_group_name_H-M   'P 1'
#
loop_
_entity.id
_entity.type
_entity.pdbx_description
1 polymer ?
#
loop_
_entity_poly.entity_id
_entity_poly.type
_entity_poly.pdbx_seq_one_letter_code
_entity_poly.pdbx_strand_id
1 'polypeptide(L)'
;YEWNADIAYDYAVLLVRMDAAKDAIAELLPFVDDSACARKLLDIYGDAGFIDLAHETFEYIISKDPENHRVYGAMGDIFRDHAMYADAKPLYERAIALDTNKEANYYSEWLECMIQLKELRSFKKNSAIANAVAAYPKDQIQTPPQYIKMARFARLSRNYKECKDWLEQGLHARRCRGCFYGVCHRILYEKALLYEKQRNYAMARSMYEEAIRVCGQNAFYEACLKRIEDKK
;
A
#
# COMPACT_ATOMS: atom_id res chain seq x y z
N TYR A 1 -24.97 -32.23 -7.67
CA TYR A 1 -23.78 -31.52 -7.13
C TYR A 1 -24.12 -31.07 -5.72
N GLU A 2 -23.36 -31.50 -4.70
CA GLU A 2 -23.52 -30.98 -3.35
C GLU A 2 -22.88 -29.58 -3.27
N TRP A 3 -23.59 -28.64 -2.64
CA TRP A 3 -23.13 -27.29 -2.37
C TRP A 3 -21.98 -27.37 -1.37
N ASN A 4 -20.80 -26.91 -1.73
CA ASN A 4 -19.59 -26.98 -0.91
C ASN A 4 -18.84 -25.64 -0.90
N ALA A 5 -17.76 -25.53 -0.12
CA ALA A 5 -16.98 -24.30 0.05
C ALA A 5 -16.43 -23.75 -1.28
N ASP A 6 -15.94 -24.60 -2.17
CA ASP A 6 -15.37 -24.15 -3.46
C ASP A 6 -16.45 -23.53 -4.35
N ILE A 7 -17.63 -24.17 -4.42
CA ILE A 7 -18.75 -23.65 -5.22
C ILE A 7 -19.28 -22.36 -4.61
N ALA A 8 -19.42 -22.30 -3.29
CA ALA A 8 -19.84 -21.10 -2.56
C ALA A 8 -18.85 -19.93 -2.79
N TYR A 9 -17.55 -20.21 -2.75
CA TYR A 9 -16.51 -19.22 -3.03
C TYR A 9 -16.61 -18.68 -4.46
N ASP A 10 -16.67 -19.54 -5.46
CA ASP A 10 -16.76 -19.13 -6.87
C ASP A 10 -18.04 -18.33 -7.13
N TYR A 11 -19.16 -18.76 -6.55
CA TYR A 11 -20.43 -18.05 -6.67
C TYR A 11 -20.38 -16.69 -5.98
N ALA A 12 -19.82 -16.59 -4.78
CA ALA A 12 -19.64 -15.33 -4.08
C ALA A 12 -18.74 -14.35 -4.87
N VAL A 13 -17.70 -14.84 -5.56
CA VAL A 13 -16.87 -14.01 -6.44
C VAL A 13 -17.70 -13.41 -7.59
N LEU A 14 -18.64 -14.19 -8.16
CA LEU A 14 -19.55 -13.68 -9.19
C LEU A 14 -20.54 -12.65 -8.62
N LEU A 15 -21.12 -12.90 -7.45
CA LEU A 15 -22.05 -12.00 -6.79
C LEU A 15 -21.37 -10.65 -6.46
N VAL A 16 -20.14 -10.64 -5.97
CA VAL A 16 -19.37 -9.40 -5.74
C VAL A 16 -19.18 -8.61 -7.04
N ARG A 17 -18.89 -9.29 -8.16
CA ARG A 17 -18.78 -8.63 -9.49
C ARG A 17 -20.09 -8.04 -9.98
N MET A 18 -21.22 -8.56 -9.49
CA MET A 18 -22.57 -8.08 -9.79
C MET A 18 -23.06 -7.02 -8.78
N ASP A 19 -22.20 -6.55 -7.89
CA ASP A 19 -22.52 -5.60 -6.81
C ASP A 19 -23.55 -6.14 -5.79
N ALA A 20 -23.60 -7.47 -5.64
CA ALA A 20 -24.49 -8.21 -4.73
C ALA A 20 -23.74 -8.71 -3.48
N ALA A 21 -23.06 -7.80 -2.76
CA ALA A 21 -22.20 -8.15 -1.61
C ALA A 21 -22.96 -8.87 -0.49
N LYS A 22 -24.23 -8.49 -0.22
CA LYS A 22 -25.05 -9.15 0.80
C LYS A 22 -25.33 -10.61 0.50
N ASP A 23 -25.60 -10.92 -0.76
CA ASP A 23 -25.88 -12.27 -1.21
C ASP A 23 -24.58 -13.10 -1.16
N ALA A 24 -23.45 -12.51 -1.56
CA ALA A 24 -22.14 -13.15 -1.43
C ALA A 24 -21.78 -13.51 0.01
N ILE A 25 -22.10 -12.62 0.97
CA ILE A 25 -21.92 -12.88 2.41
C ILE A 25 -22.78 -14.06 2.84
N ALA A 26 -24.05 -14.08 2.47
CA ALA A 26 -24.98 -15.16 2.84
C ALA A 26 -24.50 -16.53 2.35
N GLU A 27 -23.91 -16.59 1.16
CA GLU A 27 -23.37 -17.82 0.58
C GLU A 27 -22.08 -18.31 1.26
N LEU A 28 -21.25 -17.41 1.76
CA LEU A 28 -19.97 -17.75 2.39
C LEU A 28 -20.07 -18.06 3.88
N LEU A 29 -21.03 -17.44 4.61
CA LEU A 29 -21.17 -17.62 6.06
C LEU A 29 -21.24 -19.10 6.51
N PRO A 30 -21.97 -20.01 5.83
CA PRO A 30 -21.99 -21.42 6.20
C PRO A 30 -20.62 -22.12 6.11
N PHE A 31 -19.68 -21.53 5.37
CA PHE A 31 -18.36 -22.09 5.10
C PHE A 31 -17.23 -21.26 5.76
N VAL A 32 -17.51 -20.53 6.81
CA VAL A 32 -16.52 -19.68 7.51
C VAL A 32 -15.35 -20.49 8.08
N ASP A 33 -15.50 -21.79 8.30
CA ASP A 33 -14.40 -22.69 8.70
C ASP A 33 -13.42 -23.01 7.55
N ASP A 34 -13.84 -22.80 6.30
CA ASP A 34 -12.93 -22.87 5.16
C ASP A 34 -12.11 -21.58 5.06
N SER A 35 -10.78 -21.70 4.95
CA SER A 35 -9.87 -20.57 5.00
C SER A 35 -10.02 -19.60 3.81
N ALA A 36 -10.41 -20.11 2.63
CA ALA A 36 -10.62 -19.28 1.45
C ALA A 36 -11.94 -18.49 1.56
N CYS A 37 -13.01 -19.17 2.01
CA CYS A 37 -14.31 -18.54 2.26
C CYS A 37 -14.23 -17.48 3.36
N ALA A 38 -13.59 -17.79 4.49
CA ALA A 38 -13.40 -16.86 5.60
C ALA A 38 -12.60 -15.63 5.15
N ARG A 39 -11.54 -15.83 4.39
CA ARG A 39 -10.77 -14.72 3.84
C ARG A 39 -11.57 -13.88 2.86
N LYS A 40 -12.40 -14.51 2.02
CA LYS A 40 -13.27 -13.78 1.09
C LYS A 40 -14.33 -12.96 1.80
N LEU A 41 -14.89 -13.50 2.91
CA LEU A 41 -15.78 -12.74 3.81
C LEU A 41 -15.09 -11.49 4.36
N LEU A 42 -13.85 -11.64 4.85
CA LEU A 42 -13.04 -10.54 5.36
C LEU A 42 -12.88 -9.43 4.30
N ASP A 43 -12.50 -9.80 3.06
CA ASP A 43 -12.37 -8.85 1.96
C ASP A 43 -13.70 -8.13 1.65
N ILE A 44 -14.82 -8.88 1.57
CA ILE A 44 -16.15 -8.30 1.29
C ILE A 44 -16.61 -7.35 2.39
N TYR A 45 -16.42 -7.70 3.65
CA TYR A 45 -16.76 -6.84 4.77
C TYR A 45 -15.92 -5.56 4.76
N GLY A 46 -14.63 -5.68 4.45
CA GLY A 46 -13.73 -4.52 4.31
C GLY A 46 -14.16 -3.58 3.19
N ASP A 47 -14.41 -4.12 1.99
CA ASP A 47 -14.84 -3.35 0.82
C ASP A 47 -16.22 -2.66 1.04
N ALA A 48 -17.12 -3.33 1.77
CA ALA A 48 -18.43 -2.79 2.13
C ALA A 48 -18.39 -1.81 3.33
N GLY A 49 -17.26 -1.64 3.99
CA GLY A 49 -17.10 -0.77 5.16
C GLY A 49 -17.67 -1.34 6.46
N PHE A 50 -17.95 -2.65 6.51
CA PHE A 50 -18.42 -3.35 7.72
C PHE A 50 -17.25 -3.76 8.61
N ILE A 51 -16.54 -2.77 9.15
CA ILE A 51 -15.26 -2.97 9.85
C ILE A 51 -15.38 -3.87 11.05
N ASP A 52 -16.47 -3.77 11.83
CA ASP A 52 -16.70 -4.60 13.01
C ASP A 52 -16.84 -6.08 12.61
N LEU A 53 -17.61 -6.37 11.54
CA LEU A 53 -17.77 -7.74 11.02
C LEU A 53 -16.46 -8.28 10.40
N ALA A 54 -15.70 -7.42 9.76
CA ALA A 54 -14.35 -7.77 9.29
C ALA A 54 -13.45 -8.16 10.47
N HIS A 55 -13.50 -7.38 11.57
CA HIS A 55 -12.70 -7.66 12.76
C HIS A 55 -13.14 -8.97 13.45
N GLU A 56 -14.44 -9.21 13.61
CA GLU A 56 -14.96 -10.47 14.16
C GLU A 56 -14.51 -11.67 13.32
N THR A 57 -14.61 -11.56 12.00
CA THR A 57 -14.14 -12.61 11.07
C THR A 57 -12.63 -12.81 11.18
N PHE A 58 -11.87 -11.74 11.27
CA PHE A 58 -10.42 -11.80 11.50
C PHE A 58 -10.08 -12.54 12.79
N GLU A 59 -10.69 -12.16 13.92
CA GLU A 59 -10.48 -12.83 15.22
C GLU A 59 -10.84 -14.31 15.15
N TYR A 60 -11.93 -14.66 14.46
CA TYR A 60 -12.30 -16.05 14.23
C TYR A 60 -11.21 -16.82 13.49
N ILE A 61 -10.70 -16.27 12.37
CA ILE A 61 -9.68 -16.95 11.57
C ILE A 61 -8.38 -17.13 12.37
N ILE A 62 -7.91 -16.10 13.07
CA ILE A 62 -6.66 -16.19 13.85
C ILE A 62 -6.79 -17.08 15.08
N SER A 63 -8.00 -17.29 15.60
CA SER A 63 -8.23 -18.28 16.66
C SER A 63 -7.98 -19.71 16.20
N LYS A 64 -8.14 -20.00 14.91
CA LYS A 64 -7.92 -21.30 14.29
C LYS A 64 -6.49 -21.43 13.73
N ASP A 65 -5.99 -20.37 13.13
CA ASP A 65 -4.66 -20.31 12.50
C ASP A 65 -3.93 -19.00 12.89
N PRO A 66 -3.29 -18.95 14.07
CA PRO A 66 -2.64 -17.73 14.59
C PRO A 66 -1.36 -17.35 13.84
N GLU A 67 -0.86 -18.19 12.93
CA GLU A 67 0.33 -17.93 12.14
C GLU A 67 0.03 -17.52 10.69
N ASN A 68 -1.22 -17.33 10.34
CA ASN A 68 -1.66 -16.96 9.00
C ASN A 68 -1.31 -15.51 8.66
N HIS A 69 -0.07 -15.26 8.23
CA HIS A 69 0.40 -13.92 7.89
C HIS A 69 -0.49 -13.19 6.87
N ARG A 70 -1.16 -13.94 5.97
CA ARG A 70 -2.02 -13.35 4.92
C ARG A 70 -3.27 -12.71 5.49
N VAL A 71 -3.82 -13.28 6.55
CA VAL A 71 -5.01 -12.74 7.23
C VAL A 71 -4.67 -11.47 8.00
N TYR A 72 -3.52 -11.43 8.69
CA TYR A 72 -3.02 -10.20 9.31
C TYR A 72 -2.80 -9.10 8.26
N GLY A 73 -2.22 -9.44 7.11
CA GLY A 73 -2.03 -8.50 6.02
C GLY A 73 -3.35 -7.96 5.47
N ALA A 74 -4.35 -8.84 5.24
CA ALA A 74 -5.66 -8.47 4.74
C ALA A 74 -6.40 -7.52 5.71
N MET A 75 -6.40 -7.82 7.02
CA MET A 75 -7.01 -6.92 8.01
C MET A 75 -6.25 -5.59 8.10
N GLY A 76 -4.92 -5.63 7.96
CA GLY A 76 -4.10 -4.43 7.84
C GLY A 76 -4.48 -3.57 6.64
N ASP A 77 -4.75 -4.18 5.47
CA ASP A 77 -5.23 -3.49 4.27
C ASP A 77 -6.58 -2.82 4.52
N ILE A 78 -7.53 -3.53 5.13
CA ILE A 78 -8.85 -2.99 5.47
C ILE A 78 -8.71 -1.75 6.35
N PHE A 79 -7.97 -1.84 7.45
CA PHE A 79 -7.77 -0.68 8.33
C PHE A 79 -7.05 0.48 7.62
N ARG A 80 -6.05 0.20 6.78
CA ARG A 80 -5.35 1.23 6.00
C ARG A 80 -6.29 1.95 5.04
N ASP A 81 -7.12 1.21 4.31
CA ASP A 81 -8.03 1.76 3.30
C ASP A 81 -9.12 2.63 3.94
N HIS A 82 -9.43 2.38 5.22
CA HIS A 82 -10.28 3.23 6.05
C HIS A 82 -9.52 4.29 6.85
N ALA A 83 -8.25 4.55 6.50
CA ALA A 83 -7.37 5.52 7.15
C ALA A 83 -7.11 5.26 8.67
N MET A 84 -7.37 4.06 9.14
CA MET A 84 -7.11 3.60 10.51
C MET A 84 -5.67 3.10 10.65
N TYR A 85 -4.70 3.99 10.38
CA TYR A 85 -3.28 3.62 10.27
C TYR A 85 -2.67 3.11 11.58
N ALA A 86 -3.21 3.56 12.73
CA ALA A 86 -2.74 3.13 14.04
C ALA A 86 -3.07 1.64 14.31
N ASP A 87 -4.21 1.19 13.80
CA ASP A 87 -4.69 -0.19 13.94
C ASP A 87 -4.06 -1.09 12.86
N ALA A 88 -3.88 -0.57 11.65
CA ALA A 88 -3.25 -1.29 10.53
C ALA A 88 -1.78 -1.64 10.81
N LYS A 89 -1.03 -0.71 11.42
CA LYS A 89 0.42 -0.85 11.63
C LYS A 89 0.83 -2.12 12.38
N PRO A 90 0.28 -2.45 13.57
CA PRO A 90 0.65 -3.65 14.31
C PRO A 90 0.28 -4.94 13.56
N LEU A 91 -0.76 -4.94 12.75
CA LEU A 91 -1.14 -6.08 11.92
C LEU A 91 -0.09 -6.36 10.85
N TYR A 92 0.40 -5.33 10.17
CA TYR A 92 1.51 -5.50 9.22
C TYR A 92 2.81 -5.94 9.92
N GLU A 93 3.10 -5.42 11.13
CA GLU A 93 4.25 -5.88 11.92
C GLU A 93 4.15 -7.38 12.24
N ARG A 94 2.96 -7.85 12.59
CA ARG A 94 2.72 -9.28 12.82
C ARG A 94 2.83 -10.08 11.52
N ALA A 95 2.24 -9.60 10.42
CA ALA A 95 2.34 -10.26 9.12
C ALA A 95 3.80 -10.38 8.65
N ILE A 96 4.60 -9.32 8.80
CA ILE A 96 6.03 -9.32 8.47
C ILE A 96 6.79 -10.35 9.33
N ALA A 97 6.50 -10.44 10.62
CA ALA A 97 7.16 -11.38 11.52
C ALA A 97 6.85 -12.85 11.19
N LEU A 98 5.66 -13.12 10.69
CA LEU A 98 5.20 -14.46 10.32
C LEU A 98 5.58 -14.87 8.89
N ASP A 99 5.75 -13.91 7.97
CA ASP A 99 6.11 -14.15 6.57
C ASP A 99 7.61 -14.43 6.41
N THR A 100 8.05 -15.58 6.90
CA THR A 100 9.46 -16.01 6.87
C THR A 100 9.99 -16.17 5.45
N ASN A 101 9.14 -16.53 4.50
CA ASN A 101 9.46 -16.71 3.08
C ASN A 101 9.46 -15.39 2.29
N LYS A 102 9.01 -14.28 2.92
CA LYS A 102 8.90 -12.97 2.28
C LYS A 102 8.05 -12.99 1.00
N GLU A 103 6.96 -13.75 1.03
CA GLU A 103 6.06 -13.93 -0.12
C GLU A 103 5.22 -12.70 -0.41
N ALA A 104 4.93 -11.90 0.63
CA ALA A 104 4.07 -10.74 0.51
C ALA A 104 4.80 -9.43 0.86
N ASN A 105 4.35 -8.34 0.22
CA ASN A 105 5.02 -7.04 0.37
C ASN A 105 4.39 -6.18 1.48
N TYR A 106 4.30 -6.70 2.70
CA TYR A 106 3.74 -5.99 3.85
C TYR A 106 4.55 -4.75 4.27
N TYR A 107 5.85 -4.74 3.98
CA TYR A 107 6.72 -3.59 4.31
C TYR A 107 6.28 -2.30 3.65
N SER A 108 5.83 -2.37 2.40
CA SER A 108 5.34 -1.20 1.67
C SER A 108 4.14 -0.56 2.37
N GLU A 109 3.21 -1.38 2.83
CA GLU A 109 1.98 -0.94 3.48
C GLU A 109 2.26 -0.48 4.92
N TRP A 110 3.12 -1.18 5.63
CA TRP A 110 3.61 -0.76 6.94
C TRP A 110 4.32 0.61 6.87
N LEU A 111 5.18 0.83 5.86
CA LEU A 111 5.82 2.13 5.64
C LEU A 111 4.80 3.24 5.37
N GLU A 112 3.73 2.96 4.64
CA GLU A 112 2.65 3.93 4.44
C GLU A 112 2.01 4.32 5.77
N CYS A 113 1.69 3.35 6.64
CA CYS A 113 1.18 3.63 7.99
C CYS A 113 2.15 4.52 8.79
N MET A 114 3.45 4.22 8.78
CA MET A 114 4.48 5.02 9.45
C MET A 114 4.54 6.46 8.93
N ILE A 115 4.36 6.65 7.62
CA ILE A 115 4.33 7.96 6.98
C ILE A 115 3.11 8.75 7.45
N GLN A 116 1.94 8.13 7.45
CA GLN A 116 0.67 8.77 7.81
C GLN A 116 0.63 9.13 9.31
N LEU A 117 1.13 8.27 10.16
CA LEU A 117 1.25 8.51 11.61
C LEU A 117 2.37 9.50 11.97
N LYS A 118 3.17 9.96 11.00
CA LYS A 118 4.31 10.86 11.21
C LYS A 118 5.35 10.33 12.22
N GLU A 119 5.42 9.02 12.39
CA GLU A 119 6.32 8.36 13.36
C GLU A 119 7.80 8.34 12.92
N LEU A 120 8.10 8.84 11.74
CA LEU A 120 9.44 8.83 11.15
C LEU A 120 10.52 9.55 11.98
N ARG A 121 10.11 10.44 12.92
CA ARG A 121 11.04 11.07 13.86
C ARG A 121 11.60 10.09 14.88
N SER A 122 10.84 9.06 15.24
CA SER A 122 11.27 7.98 16.14
C SER A 122 12.15 6.96 15.43
N PHE A 123 12.09 6.90 14.10
CA PHE A 123 12.84 5.96 13.26
C PHE A 123 14.35 6.02 13.52
N LYS A 124 14.95 7.21 13.60
CA LYS A 124 16.40 7.36 13.88
C LYS A 124 16.81 6.85 15.26
N LYS A 125 15.86 6.73 16.20
CA LYS A 125 16.11 6.27 17.57
C LYS A 125 15.76 4.81 17.78
N ASN A 126 15.02 4.19 16.84
CA ASN A 126 14.57 2.81 16.95
C ASN A 126 15.37 1.92 15.99
N SER A 127 16.41 1.27 16.53
CA SER A 127 17.27 0.36 15.76
C SER A 127 16.51 -0.83 15.16
N ALA A 128 15.42 -1.29 15.78
CA ALA A 128 14.61 -2.39 15.26
C ALA A 128 13.91 -2.02 13.95
N ILE A 129 13.36 -0.80 13.89
CA ILE A 129 12.72 -0.27 12.67
C ILE A 129 13.78 -0.06 11.57
N ALA A 130 14.94 0.51 11.92
CA ALA A 130 16.03 0.69 10.96
C ALA A 130 16.52 -0.64 10.39
N ASN A 131 16.63 -1.67 11.24
CA ASN A 131 17.01 -3.01 10.82
C ASN A 131 15.93 -3.67 9.95
N ALA A 132 14.65 -3.50 10.27
CA ALA A 132 13.54 -4.00 9.47
C ALA A 132 13.54 -3.38 8.07
N VAL A 133 13.75 -2.07 7.94
CA VAL A 133 13.86 -1.40 6.63
C VAL A 133 15.12 -1.83 5.87
N ALA A 134 16.24 -2.02 6.57
CA ALA A 134 17.48 -2.51 5.96
C ALA A 134 17.35 -3.95 5.47
N ALA A 135 16.57 -4.78 6.18
CA ALA A 135 16.26 -6.16 5.82
C ALA A 135 15.20 -6.29 4.71
N TYR A 136 14.60 -5.17 4.28
CA TYR A 136 13.59 -5.20 3.23
C TYR A 136 14.13 -5.84 1.95
N PRO A 137 13.44 -6.84 1.38
CA PRO A 137 13.88 -7.49 0.16
C PRO A 137 13.75 -6.53 -1.02
N LYS A 138 14.87 -5.92 -1.42
CA LYS A 138 14.89 -4.92 -2.50
C LYS A 138 14.48 -5.49 -3.84
N ASP A 139 14.65 -6.78 -4.04
CA ASP A 139 14.22 -7.55 -5.20
C ASP A 139 12.69 -7.68 -5.33
N GLN A 140 11.96 -7.49 -4.24
CA GLN A 140 10.49 -7.47 -4.26
C GLN A 140 9.91 -6.11 -4.68
N ILE A 141 10.72 -5.06 -4.75
CA ILE A 141 10.29 -3.75 -5.22
C ILE A 141 10.35 -3.74 -6.74
N GLN A 142 9.20 -3.90 -7.39
CA GLN A 142 9.11 -4.07 -8.83
C GLN A 142 8.27 -3.01 -9.53
N THR A 143 7.41 -2.31 -8.81
CA THR A 143 6.43 -1.39 -9.39
C THR A 143 6.66 0.06 -8.95
N PRO A 144 6.32 1.06 -9.80
CA PRO A 144 6.45 2.47 -9.46
C PRO A 144 5.82 2.89 -8.11
N PRO A 145 4.63 2.42 -7.71
CA PRO A 145 4.08 2.74 -6.40
C PRO A 145 4.97 2.31 -5.23
N GLN A 146 5.61 1.14 -5.31
CA GLN A 146 6.52 0.65 -4.28
C GLN A 146 7.78 1.53 -4.20
N TYR A 147 8.39 1.87 -5.32
CA TYR A 147 9.53 2.79 -5.38
C TYR A 147 9.16 4.18 -4.82
N ILE A 148 7.96 4.68 -5.11
CA ILE A 148 7.46 5.94 -4.57
C ILE A 148 7.39 5.90 -3.05
N LYS A 149 6.87 4.82 -2.45
CA LYS A 149 6.78 4.66 -0.99
C LYS A 149 8.17 4.68 -0.36
N MET A 150 9.12 3.92 -0.92
CA MET A 150 10.52 3.90 -0.44
C MET A 150 11.19 5.28 -0.56
N ALA A 151 11.02 5.93 -1.69
CA ALA A 151 11.56 7.27 -1.91
C ALA A 151 10.95 8.31 -0.96
N ARG A 152 9.63 8.28 -0.75
CA ARG A 152 8.93 9.15 0.20
C ARG A 152 9.44 8.95 1.62
N PHE A 153 9.59 7.68 2.02
CA PHE A 153 10.17 7.34 3.31
C PHE A 153 11.59 7.91 3.47
N ALA A 154 12.48 7.65 2.52
CA ALA A 154 13.85 8.16 2.54
C ALA A 154 13.90 9.69 2.58
N ARG A 155 13.04 10.39 1.79
CA ARG A 155 12.93 11.85 1.79
C ARG A 155 12.48 12.40 3.14
N LEU A 156 11.47 11.81 3.75
CA LEU A 156 10.96 12.22 5.06
C LEU A 156 11.97 11.94 6.18
N SER A 157 12.76 10.88 6.05
CA SER A 157 13.90 10.55 6.94
C SER A 157 15.15 11.41 6.66
N ARG A 158 15.09 12.35 5.71
CA ARG A 158 16.20 13.20 5.25
C ARG A 158 17.38 12.43 4.63
N ASN A 159 17.17 11.20 4.19
CA ASN A 159 18.14 10.45 3.40
C ASN A 159 17.95 10.73 1.90
N TYR A 160 18.36 11.92 1.47
CA TYR A 160 18.10 12.42 0.11
C TYR A 160 18.84 11.64 -0.96
N LYS A 161 19.99 11.04 -0.63
CA LYS A 161 20.74 10.18 -1.56
C LYS A 161 19.92 8.92 -1.88
N GLU A 162 19.51 8.21 -0.86
CA GLU A 162 18.69 7.01 -1.02
C GLU A 162 17.34 7.31 -1.69
N CYS A 163 16.72 8.44 -1.34
CA CYS A 163 15.50 8.90 -2.02
C CYS A 163 15.72 9.05 -3.52
N LYS A 164 16.82 9.66 -3.94
CA LYS A 164 17.18 9.81 -5.36
C LYS A 164 17.37 8.45 -6.01
N ASP A 165 18.10 7.54 -5.38
CA ASP A 165 18.38 6.20 -5.90
C ASP A 165 17.08 5.40 -6.12
N TRP A 166 16.13 5.46 -5.18
CA TRP A 166 14.82 4.83 -5.31
C TRP A 166 14.00 5.42 -6.46
N LEU A 167 14.02 6.75 -6.63
CA LEU A 167 13.28 7.41 -7.71
C LEU A 167 13.89 7.10 -9.11
N GLU A 168 15.21 7.01 -9.21
CA GLU A 168 15.86 6.61 -10.47
C GLU A 168 15.51 5.16 -10.84
N GLN A 169 15.58 4.24 -9.89
CA GLN A 169 15.17 2.85 -10.12
C GLN A 169 13.68 2.77 -10.53
N GLY A 170 12.83 3.53 -9.85
CA GLY A 170 11.39 3.58 -10.13
C GLY A 170 11.05 4.09 -11.55
N LEU A 171 11.86 4.96 -12.13
CA LEU A 171 11.69 5.42 -13.53
C LEU A 171 11.87 4.28 -14.53
N HIS A 172 12.73 3.31 -14.21
CA HIS A 172 13.03 2.15 -15.04
C HIS A 172 12.22 0.91 -14.65
N ALA A 173 11.37 1.02 -13.63
CA ALA A 173 10.57 -0.08 -13.13
C ALA A 173 9.51 -0.55 -14.14
N ARG A 174 9.11 -1.81 -13.99
CA ARG A 174 8.00 -2.37 -14.77
C ARG A 174 6.74 -1.53 -14.57
N ARG A 175 6.10 -1.17 -15.68
CA ARG A 175 4.87 -0.36 -15.66
C ARG A 175 3.77 -1.02 -14.83
N CYS A 176 2.98 -0.19 -14.15
CA CYS A 176 1.76 -0.67 -13.50
C CYS A 176 0.79 -1.24 -14.54
N ARG A 177 0.04 -2.27 -14.15
CA ARG A 177 -1.01 -2.83 -15.01
C ARG A 177 -2.04 -1.74 -15.36
N GLY A 178 -2.35 -1.59 -16.64
CA GLY A 178 -3.29 -0.57 -17.12
C GLY A 178 -2.71 0.86 -17.23
N CYS A 179 -1.42 1.06 -16.96
CA CYS A 179 -0.79 2.37 -17.13
C CYS A 179 -0.35 2.57 -18.60
N PHE A 180 -0.84 3.64 -19.23
CA PHE A 180 -0.54 3.99 -20.63
C PHE A 180 0.64 4.97 -20.77
N TYR A 181 1.10 5.56 -19.67
CA TYR A 181 2.18 6.54 -19.70
C TYR A 181 3.55 5.90 -19.88
N GLY A 182 4.42 6.53 -20.65
CA GLY A 182 5.79 6.05 -20.89
C GLY A 182 6.65 6.09 -19.63
N VAL A 183 6.44 7.10 -18.79
CA VAL A 183 7.11 7.34 -17.51
C VAL A 183 6.04 7.56 -16.44
N CYS A 184 6.31 7.14 -15.23
CA CYS A 184 5.37 7.37 -14.12
C CYS A 184 5.43 8.83 -13.67
N HIS A 185 4.41 9.62 -14.00
CA HIS A 185 4.31 11.04 -13.60
C HIS A 185 4.33 11.23 -12.07
N ARG A 186 3.89 10.22 -11.28
CA ARG A 186 3.96 10.27 -9.81
C ARG A 186 5.40 10.19 -9.30
N ILE A 187 6.30 9.49 -9.99
CA ILE A 187 7.73 9.49 -9.65
C ILE A 187 8.34 10.87 -9.96
N LEU A 188 7.97 11.49 -11.08
CA LEU A 188 8.41 12.84 -11.39
C LEU A 188 7.97 13.84 -10.33
N TYR A 189 6.74 13.69 -9.82
CA TYR A 189 6.25 14.48 -8.70
C TYR A 189 7.09 14.30 -7.43
N GLU A 190 7.42 13.09 -7.03
CA GLU A 190 8.28 12.86 -5.85
C GLU A 190 9.71 13.38 -6.07
N LYS A 191 10.24 13.33 -7.30
CA LYS A 191 11.52 13.98 -7.64
C LYS A 191 11.43 15.51 -7.48
N ALA A 192 10.33 16.12 -7.91
CA ALA A 192 10.11 17.54 -7.70
C ALA A 192 10.11 17.90 -6.20
N LEU A 193 9.40 17.13 -5.37
CA LEU A 193 9.40 17.31 -3.92
C LEU A 193 10.77 17.13 -3.27
N LEU A 194 11.59 16.21 -3.78
CA LEU A 194 12.98 16.06 -3.33
C LEU A 194 13.79 17.32 -3.62
N TYR A 195 13.70 17.86 -4.84
CA TYR A 195 14.40 19.09 -5.21
C TYR A 195 13.89 20.32 -4.45
N GLU A 196 12.59 20.41 -4.16
CA GLU A 196 12.08 21.47 -3.26
C GLU A 196 12.72 21.40 -1.87
N LYS A 197 12.87 20.20 -1.29
CA LYS A 197 13.54 20.01 0.02
C LYS A 197 15.01 20.41 -0.02
N GLN A 198 15.64 20.28 -1.18
CA GLN A 198 17.01 20.71 -1.41
C GLN A 198 17.12 22.19 -1.83
N ARG A 199 15.99 22.92 -1.90
CA ARG A 199 15.88 24.31 -2.38
C ARG A 199 16.35 24.50 -3.84
N ASN A 200 16.36 23.42 -4.63
CA ASN A 200 16.65 23.48 -6.06
C ASN A 200 15.32 23.65 -6.84
N TYR A 201 14.79 24.86 -6.80
CA TYR A 201 13.47 25.13 -7.39
C TYR A 201 13.44 25.05 -8.91
N ALA A 202 14.58 25.31 -9.57
CA ALA A 202 14.69 25.15 -11.02
C ALA A 202 14.48 23.69 -11.46
N MET A 203 15.14 22.75 -10.77
CA MET A 203 14.95 21.33 -11.03
C MET A 203 13.56 20.85 -10.60
N ALA A 204 13.01 21.36 -9.49
CA ALA A 204 11.66 21.03 -9.08
C ALA A 204 10.63 21.45 -10.13
N ARG A 205 10.76 22.66 -10.69
CA ARG A 205 9.93 23.16 -11.79
C ARG A 205 10.00 22.22 -12.99
N SER A 206 11.19 21.90 -13.47
CA SER A 206 11.39 20.99 -14.61
C SER A 206 10.69 19.64 -14.41
N MET A 207 10.72 19.08 -13.19
CA MET A 207 10.06 17.80 -12.88
C MET A 207 8.53 17.91 -12.87
N TYR A 208 7.96 19.02 -12.40
CA TYR A 208 6.52 19.25 -12.47
C TYR A 208 6.04 19.46 -13.90
N GLU A 209 6.78 20.24 -14.72
CA GLU A 209 6.48 20.44 -16.14
C GLU A 209 6.55 19.12 -16.90
N GLU A 210 7.53 18.27 -16.60
CA GLU A 210 7.64 16.93 -17.17
C GLU A 210 6.45 16.05 -16.75
N ALA A 211 6.03 16.09 -15.48
CA ALA A 211 4.87 15.35 -15.01
C ALA A 211 3.58 15.75 -15.73
N ILE A 212 3.39 17.07 -15.98
CA ILE A 212 2.26 17.60 -16.77
C ILE A 212 2.34 17.12 -18.21
N ARG A 213 3.53 17.17 -18.82
CA ARG A 213 3.73 16.70 -20.20
C ARG A 213 3.37 15.23 -20.35
N VAL A 214 3.68 14.41 -19.35
CA VAL A 214 3.42 12.97 -19.37
C VAL A 214 1.94 12.65 -19.15
N CYS A 215 1.27 13.26 -18.16
CA CYS A 215 -0.10 12.93 -17.81
C CYS A 215 -1.17 13.85 -18.43
N GLY A 216 -0.76 14.88 -19.18
CA GLY A 216 -1.66 15.92 -19.68
C GLY A 216 -1.95 16.99 -18.63
N GLN A 217 -2.86 17.90 -18.95
CA GLN A 217 -3.28 18.96 -18.02
C GLN A 217 -3.76 18.36 -16.69
N ASN A 218 -3.16 18.83 -15.59
CA ASN A 218 -3.46 18.35 -14.25
C ASN A 218 -3.37 19.51 -13.25
N ALA A 219 -4.53 19.96 -12.79
CA ALA A 219 -4.66 21.10 -11.89
C ALA A 219 -3.80 20.96 -10.61
N PHE A 220 -3.57 19.73 -10.14
CA PHE A 220 -2.73 19.49 -8.97
C PHE A 220 -1.26 19.85 -9.23
N TYR A 221 -0.68 19.46 -10.38
CA TYR A 221 0.71 19.78 -10.73
C TYR A 221 0.86 21.26 -11.10
N GLU A 222 -0.15 21.86 -11.73
CA GLU A 222 -0.19 23.30 -12.01
C GLU A 222 -0.17 24.11 -10.71
N ALA A 223 -0.95 23.72 -9.71
CA ALA A 223 -0.90 24.32 -8.38
C ALA A 223 0.47 24.16 -7.69
N CYS A 224 1.15 23.01 -7.90
CA CYS A 224 2.51 22.82 -7.40
C CYS A 224 3.51 23.76 -8.07
N LEU A 225 3.41 23.97 -9.39
CA LEU A 225 4.23 24.95 -10.12
C LEU A 225 4.01 26.35 -9.57
N LYS A 226 2.77 26.79 -9.50
CA LYS A 226 2.43 28.13 -8.96
C LYS A 226 3.00 28.34 -7.55
N ARG A 227 2.93 27.32 -6.69
CA ARG A 227 3.46 27.39 -5.31
C ARG A 227 4.96 27.64 -5.24
N ILE A 228 5.73 27.25 -6.25
CA ILE A 228 7.20 27.39 -6.27
C ILE A 228 7.67 28.55 -7.15
N GLU A 229 6.79 29.22 -7.90
CA GLU A 229 7.15 30.35 -8.76
C GLU A 229 7.82 31.49 -8.02
N ASP A 230 7.33 31.80 -6.81
CA ASP A 230 7.84 32.89 -5.97
C ASP A 230 9.08 32.49 -5.14
N LYS A 231 9.53 31.22 -5.26
CA LYS A 231 10.69 30.73 -4.51
C LYS A 231 11.93 30.76 -5.40
N LYS A 232 12.87 31.63 -5.03
CA LYS A 232 14.20 31.74 -5.66
C LYS A 232 15.24 30.92 -4.89
#